data_c639d630ea198eccd58c43f90dd8d557
#
_entry.id   c639d630ea198eccd58c43f90dd8d557
#
_cell.length_a   1.000
_cell.length_b   1.000
_cell.length_c   1.000
_cell.angle_alpha   90.00
_cell.angle_beta   90.00
_cell.angle_gamma   90.00
#
_symmetry.space_group_name_H-M   'P 1'
#
loop_
_entity.id
_entity.type
_entity.pdbx_description
1 polymer ?
#
loop_
_entity_poly.entity_id
_entity_poly.type
_entity_poly.pdbx_seq_one_letter_code
_entity_poly.pdbx_strand_id
1 'polypeptide(L)'
;AEEYLLFSIKTGESIGRTSTQQAGYYDLGSLKKKQGKSEEAIAYIEKSLTFDAIRSTDPSVIGAYELLAELYESKNEYDKAFYYQKLWMGAKDSLFNAQVGQELLSLTTEYETEKKELTITSQQSKIDLFEKESQLKNQLFTFILLMIFVTALIIYLWKSRQSSRNGIELQKVFARDLIKNVEEERKRISNELHDSVGQQLILLKNQAKMEGKQAIVDTVASTLEEVRSITRDLHPAILDRLGLKAALEEMIRKLDENTDIFFSTELIEIDNLFSPDDQLNIYRIVQEAFNNVLKHSNATSAKLSIDYKENNVIVTIQDNGHGFKPEVEVKRRDSLGLKTIQERITMLNGKVRILSGGVGTRIILEIPK
;
A
#
# COMPACT_ATOMS: atom_id res chain seq x y z
N ALA A 1 -17.42 -23.66 -35.38
CA ALA A 1 -17.02 -22.37 -34.73
C ALA A 1 -17.90 -22.09 -33.51
N GLU A 2 -19.23 -22.14 -33.62
CA GLU A 2 -20.17 -21.81 -32.53
C GLU A 2 -19.98 -22.72 -31.31
N GLU A 3 -19.93 -24.04 -31.48
CA GLU A 3 -19.67 -24.98 -30.39
C GLU A 3 -18.35 -24.75 -29.65
N TYR A 4 -17.33 -24.38 -30.40
CA TYR A 4 -16.02 -24.06 -29.82
C TYR A 4 -16.05 -22.79 -28.95
N LEU A 5 -16.76 -21.76 -29.39
CA LEU A 5 -16.94 -20.52 -28.64
C LEU A 5 -17.76 -20.75 -27.37
N LEU A 6 -18.84 -21.53 -27.45
CA LEU A 6 -19.63 -21.91 -26.27
C LEU A 6 -18.80 -22.74 -25.27
N PHE A 7 -17.96 -23.65 -25.76
CA PHE A 7 -17.05 -24.40 -24.91
C PHE A 7 -16.02 -23.48 -24.22
N SER A 8 -15.44 -22.52 -24.97
CA SER A 8 -14.52 -21.53 -24.41
C SER A 8 -15.16 -20.69 -23.30
N ILE A 9 -16.41 -20.23 -23.50
CA ILE A 9 -17.18 -19.48 -22.51
C ILE A 9 -17.39 -20.32 -21.24
N LYS A 10 -17.84 -21.58 -21.41
CA LYS A 10 -18.09 -22.51 -20.30
C LYS A 10 -16.81 -22.84 -19.53
N THR A 11 -15.69 -22.97 -20.24
CA THR A 11 -14.39 -23.17 -19.62
C THR A 11 -13.99 -21.91 -18.84
N GLY A 12 -14.17 -20.71 -19.41
CA GLY A 12 -13.94 -19.45 -18.74
C GLY A 12 -14.77 -19.29 -17.44
N GLU A 13 -16.03 -19.74 -17.48
CA GLU A 13 -16.90 -19.80 -16.29
C GLU A 13 -16.35 -20.73 -15.20
N SER A 14 -15.93 -21.93 -15.59
CA SER A 14 -15.43 -22.94 -14.64
C SER A 14 -14.13 -22.55 -13.93
N ILE A 15 -13.30 -21.75 -14.59
CA ILE A 15 -11.99 -21.27 -14.04
C ILE A 15 -12.07 -19.82 -13.52
N GLY A 16 -13.24 -19.19 -13.54
CA GLY A 16 -13.45 -17.82 -13.06
C GLY A 16 -12.73 -16.72 -13.88
N ARG A 17 -12.38 -17.02 -15.16
CA ARG A 17 -11.73 -16.05 -16.04
C ARG A 17 -12.76 -15.23 -16.83
N THR A 18 -13.08 -14.06 -16.30
CA THR A 18 -14.04 -13.11 -16.91
C THR A 18 -13.60 -12.62 -18.30
N SER A 19 -12.30 -12.40 -18.52
CA SER A 19 -11.78 -12.00 -19.84
C SER A 19 -12.01 -13.05 -20.93
N THR A 20 -11.92 -14.34 -20.61
CA THR A 20 -12.19 -15.42 -21.57
C THR A 20 -13.67 -15.50 -21.88
N GLN A 21 -14.52 -15.30 -20.88
CA GLN A 21 -15.98 -15.28 -21.09
C GLN A 21 -16.38 -14.09 -21.96
N GLN A 22 -15.87 -12.91 -21.67
CA GLN A 22 -16.15 -11.70 -22.43
C GLN A 22 -15.73 -11.84 -23.90
N ALA A 23 -14.49 -12.26 -24.16
CA ALA A 23 -14.02 -12.49 -25.52
C ALA A 23 -14.88 -13.53 -26.24
N GLY A 24 -15.23 -14.61 -25.56
CA GLY A 24 -16.12 -15.65 -26.11
C GLY A 24 -17.50 -15.13 -26.46
N TYR A 25 -18.11 -14.31 -25.62
CA TYR A 25 -19.41 -13.67 -25.93
C TYR A 25 -19.31 -12.67 -27.07
N TYR A 26 -18.25 -11.86 -27.13
CA TYR A 26 -17.98 -10.95 -28.24
C TYR A 26 -17.84 -11.71 -29.57
N ASP A 27 -17.00 -12.74 -29.60
CA ASP A 27 -16.79 -13.56 -30.80
C ASP A 27 -18.07 -14.28 -31.24
N LEU A 28 -18.86 -14.76 -30.29
CA LEU A 28 -20.14 -15.39 -30.57
C LEU A 28 -21.14 -14.39 -31.15
N GLY A 29 -21.20 -13.17 -30.60
CA GLY A 29 -22.00 -12.09 -31.13
C GLY A 29 -21.58 -11.69 -32.55
N SER A 30 -20.28 -11.59 -32.80
CA SER A 30 -19.70 -11.32 -34.13
C SER A 30 -20.07 -12.44 -35.13
N LEU A 31 -20.00 -13.69 -34.70
CA LEU A 31 -20.42 -14.84 -35.52
C LEU A 31 -21.91 -14.78 -35.86
N LYS A 32 -22.79 -14.46 -34.89
CA LYS A 32 -24.24 -14.31 -35.10
C LYS A 32 -24.56 -13.16 -36.05
N LYS A 33 -23.86 -12.04 -35.97
CA LYS A 33 -23.95 -10.96 -36.96
C LYS A 33 -23.67 -11.45 -38.37
N LYS A 34 -22.56 -12.21 -38.57
CA LYS A 34 -22.19 -12.80 -39.86
C LYS A 34 -23.25 -13.79 -40.39
N GLN A 35 -24.00 -14.42 -39.49
CA GLN A 35 -25.13 -15.32 -39.85
C GLN A 35 -26.43 -14.56 -40.14
N GLY A 36 -26.46 -13.23 -40.04
CA GLY A 36 -27.65 -12.42 -40.22
C GLY A 36 -28.62 -12.44 -39.05
N LYS A 37 -28.22 -12.98 -37.89
CA LYS A 37 -29.03 -13.11 -36.68
C LYS A 37 -28.80 -11.93 -35.74
N SER A 38 -29.33 -10.77 -36.14
CA SER A 38 -29.03 -9.50 -35.45
C SER A 38 -29.47 -9.47 -33.99
N GLU A 39 -30.60 -10.06 -33.61
CA GLU A 39 -31.08 -10.11 -32.22
C GLU A 39 -30.16 -10.94 -31.31
N GLU A 40 -29.78 -12.14 -31.77
CA GLU A 40 -28.85 -12.98 -31.05
C GLU A 40 -27.48 -12.30 -30.93
N ALA A 41 -27.03 -11.61 -31.99
CA ALA A 41 -25.80 -10.89 -32.02
C ALA A 41 -25.77 -9.77 -30.95
N ILE A 42 -26.81 -8.94 -30.89
CA ILE A 42 -26.95 -7.89 -29.89
C ILE A 42 -26.88 -8.47 -28.48
N ALA A 43 -27.71 -9.49 -28.21
CA ALA A 43 -27.75 -10.11 -26.88
C ALA A 43 -26.40 -10.65 -26.41
N TYR A 44 -25.64 -11.29 -27.29
CA TYR A 44 -24.30 -11.79 -26.96
C TYR A 44 -23.29 -10.69 -26.78
N ILE A 45 -23.31 -9.65 -27.62
CA ILE A 45 -22.37 -8.53 -27.52
C ILE A 45 -22.65 -7.70 -26.26
N GLU A 46 -23.93 -7.41 -25.97
CA GLU A 46 -24.29 -6.74 -24.71
C GLU A 46 -23.85 -7.56 -23.51
N LYS A 47 -24.04 -8.88 -23.55
CA LYS A 47 -23.56 -9.77 -22.49
C LYS A 47 -22.04 -9.71 -22.33
N SER A 48 -21.28 -9.55 -23.43
CA SER A 48 -19.82 -9.36 -23.33
C SER A 48 -19.43 -8.10 -22.58
N LEU A 49 -20.26 -7.07 -22.59
CA LEU A 49 -20.02 -5.80 -21.91
C LEU A 49 -20.44 -5.79 -20.42
N THR A 50 -21.08 -6.85 -19.93
CA THR A 50 -21.51 -6.94 -18.50
C THR A 50 -20.38 -7.34 -17.55
N PHE A 51 -19.20 -7.64 -18.06
CA PHE A 51 -18.05 -8.05 -17.24
C PHE A 51 -17.25 -6.83 -16.75
N ASP A 52 -17.47 -6.40 -15.50
CA ASP A 52 -16.94 -5.16 -14.88
C ASP A 52 -15.40 -5.07 -14.79
N ALA A 53 -14.68 -6.15 -15.02
CA ALA A 53 -13.22 -6.20 -14.85
C ALA A 53 -12.42 -5.66 -16.07
N ILE A 54 -13.10 -5.15 -17.10
CA ILE A 54 -12.48 -4.90 -18.41
C ILE A 54 -12.34 -3.40 -18.67
N ARG A 55 -11.13 -3.01 -19.02
CA ARG A 55 -10.84 -1.61 -19.35
C ARG A 55 -11.58 -1.19 -20.62
N SER A 56 -12.13 0.01 -20.64
CA SER A 56 -12.78 0.59 -21.82
C SER A 56 -11.87 0.67 -23.06
N THR A 57 -10.56 0.54 -22.88
CA THR A 57 -9.53 0.51 -23.92
C THR A 57 -9.23 -0.90 -24.46
N ASP A 58 -9.93 -1.94 -23.95
CA ASP A 58 -9.78 -3.29 -24.49
C ASP A 58 -10.32 -3.37 -25.91
N PRO A 59 -9.55 -3.91 -26.87
CA PRO A 59 -10.00 -4.02 -28.28
C PRO A 59 -11.34 -4.73 -28.45
N SER A 60 -11.64 -5.70 -27.62
CA SER A 60 -12.91 -6.43 -27.65
C SER A 60 -14.08 -5.59 -27.18
N VAL A 61 -13.86 -4.68 -26.20
CA VAL A 61 -14.87 -3.71 -25.76
C VAL A 61 -15.12 -2.65 -26.83
N ILE A 62 -14.05 -2.13 -27.41
CA ILE A 62 -14.14 -1.17 -28.51
C ILE A 62 -14.89 -1.78 -29.70
N GLY A 63 -14.52 -3.00 -30.09
CA GLY A 63 -15.21 -3.74 -31.15
C GLY A 63 -16.67 -4.07 -30.79
N ALA A 64 -17.00 -4.31 -29.53
CA ALA A 64 -18.36 -4.53 -29.08
C ALA A 64 -19.23 -3.27 -29.25
N TYR A 65 -18.70 -2.09 -28.91
CA TYR A 65 -19.42 -0.82 -29.12
C TYR A 65 -19.64 -0.53 -30.61
N GLU A 66 -18.63 -0.78 -31.46
CA GLU A 66 -18.73 -0.62 -32.91
C GLU A 66 -19.81 -1.53 -33.48
N LEU A 67 -19.76 -2.82 -33.14
CA LEU A 67 -20.74 -3.80 -33.62
C LEU A 67 -22.18 -3.51 -33.14
N LEU A 68 -22.34 -3.03 -31.91
CA LEU A 68 -23.64 -2.63 -31.40
C LEU A 68 -24.18 -1.39 -32.11
N ALA A 69 -23.32 -0.38 -32.38
CA ALA A 69 -23.73 0.78 -33.13
C ALA A 69 -24.25 0.39 -34.52
N GLU A 70 -23.51 -0.44 -35.27
CA GLU A 70 -23.95 -0.93 -36.60
C GLU A 70 -25.22 -1.79 -36.54
N LEU A 71 -25.34 -2.67 -35.54
CA LEU A 71 -26.52 -3.54 -35.39
C LEU A 71 -27.76 -2.73 -35.04
N TYR A 72 -27.66 -1.76 -34.14
CA TYR A 72 -28.81 -0.90 -33.81
C TYR A 72 -29.14 0.07 -34.95
N GLU A 73 -28.15 0.55 -35.71
CA GLU A 73 -28.41 1.34 -36.94
C GLU A 73 -29.17 0.52 -37.97
N SER A 74 -28.79 -0.74 -38.21
CA SER A 74 -29.49 -1.64 -39.15
C SER A 74 -30.92 -1.95 -38.74
N LYS A 75 -31.24 -1.79 -37.43
CA LYS A 75 -32.61 -1.93 -36.89
C LYS A 75 -33.40 -0.63 -36.86
N ASN A 76 -32.82 0.49 -37.32
CA ASN A 76 -33.38 1.83 -37.22
C ASN A 76 -33.60 2.31 -35.77
N GLU A 77 -32.90 1.72 -34.81
CA GLU A 77 -32.85 2.15 -33.39
C GLU A 77 -31.76 3.22 -33.19
N TYR A 78 -31.94 4.38 -33.80
CA TYR A 78 -30.91 5.42 -33.91
C TYR A 78 -30.45 5.98 -32.58
N ASP A 79 -31.30 6.05 -31.56
CA ASP A 79 -30.89 6.52 -30.22
C ASP A 79 -29.83 5.62 -29.61
N LYS A 80 -30.01 4.30 -29.70
CA LYS A 80 -29.05 3.32 -29.20
C LYS A 80 -27.81 3.26 -30.10
N ALA A 81 -27.98 3.32 -31.40
CA ALA A 81 -26.87 3.38 -32.32
C ALA A 81 -25.94 4.58 -31.99
N PHE A 82 -26.54 5.76 -31.83
CA PHE A 82 -25.79 6.98 -31.43
C PHE A 82 -25.11 6.85 -30.06
N TYR A 83 -25.79 6.25 -29.09
CA TYR A 83 -25.22 5.98 -27.78
C TYR A 83 -23.96 5.11 -27.87
N TYR A 84 -24.02 3.98 -28.55
CA TYR A 84 -22.88 3.08 -28.70
C TYR A 84 -21.79 3.66 -29.60
N GLN A 85 -22.14 4.45 -30.61
CA GLN A 85 -21.18 5.17 -31.45
C GLN A 85 -20.38 6.19 -30.62
N LYS A 86 -21.01 6.91 -29.71
CA LYS A 86 -20.34 7.82 -28.77
C LYS A 86 -19.38 7.09 -27.83
N LEU A 87 -19.80 5.92 -27.31
CA LEU A 87 -18.93 5.07 -26.47
C LEU A 87 -17.72 4.56 -27.28
N TRP A 88 -17.95 4.10 -28.50
CA TRP A 88 -16.89 3.66 -29.41
C TRP A 88 -15.87 4.75 -29.69
N MET A 89 -16.32 5.95 -30.05
CA MET A 89 -15.43 7.10 -30.29
C MET A 89 -14.60 7.41 -29.04
N GLY A 90 -15.22 7.54 -27.88
CA GLY A 90 -14.55 7.85 -26.64
C GLY A 90 -13.51 6.78 -26.23
N ALA A 91 -13.85 5.51 -26.41
CA ALA A 91 -12.95 4.40 -26.13
C ALA A 91 -11.78 4.34 -27.14
N LYS A 92 -12.04 4.59 -28.41
CA LYS A 92 -11.04 4.66 -29.48
C LYS A 92 -10.07 5.82 -29.28
N ASP A 93 -10.58 7.00 -28.92
CA ASP A 93 -9.74 8.17 -28.60
C ASP A 93 -8.87 7.89 -27.36
N SER A 94 -9.43 7.25 -26.36
CA SER A 94 -8.69 6.85 -25.16
C SER A 94 -7.59 5.83 -25.46
N LEU A 95 -7.87 4.84 -26.31
CA LEU A 95 -6.89 3.86 -26.78
C LEU A 95 -5.79 4.54 -27.61
N PHE A 96 -6.19 5.41 -28.54
CA PHE A 96 -5.26 6.17 -29.37
C PHE A 96 -4.32 7.04 -28.53
N ASN A 97 -4.86 7.78 -27.56
CA ASN A 97 -4.06 8.59 -26.65
C ASN A 97 -3.11 7.75 -25.79
N ALA A 98 -3.58 6.58 -25.33
CA ALA A 98 -2.73 5.63 -24.60
C ALA A 98 -1.60 5.07 -25.48
N GLN A 99 -1.90 4.71 -26.73
CA GLN A 99 -0.92 4.22 -27.69
C GLN A 99 0.10 5.29 -28.07
N VAL A 100 -0.37 6.51 -28.38
CA VAL A 100 0.51 7.66 -28.67
C VAL A 100 1.38 8.00 -27.47
N GLY A 101 0.81 7.96 -26.25
CA GLY A 101 1.58 8.15 -25.02
C GLY A 101 2.66 7.09 -24.84
N GLN A 102 2.34 5.81 -25.09
CA GLN A 102 3.32 4.72 -25.05
C GLN A 102 4.39 4.84 -26.14
N GLU A 103 4.00 5.21 -27.36
CA GLU A 103 4.92 5.40 -28.47
C GLU A 103 5.85 6.60 -28.24
N LEU A 104 5.31 7.72 -27.74
CA LEU A 104 6.10 8.87 -27.32
C LEU A 104 7.08 8.51 -26.21
N LEU A 105 6.64 7.74 -25.22
CA LEU A 105 7.51 7.28 -24.13
C LEU A 105 8.61 6.35 -24.65
N SER A 106 8.26 5.41 -25.56
CA SER A 106 9.24 4.51 -26.18
C SER A 106 10.26 5.28 -27.04
N LEU A 107 9.78 6.20 -27.87
CA LEU A 107 10.63 7.07 -28.70
C LEU A 107 11.54 7.96 -27.87
N THR A 108 11.00 8.52 -26.76
CA THR A 108 11.80 9.35 -25.86
C THR A 108 12.89 8.51 -25.18
N THR A 109 12.53 7.30 -24.76
CA THR A 109 13.46 6.37 -24.11
C THR A 109 14.53 5.90 -25.10
N GLU A 110 14.14 5.62 -26.35
CA GLU A 110 15.05 5.23 -27.43
C GLU A 110 16.00 6.37 -27.78
N TYR A 111 15.48 7.58 -27.92
CA TYR A 111 16.29 8.78 -28.17
C TYR A 111 17.29 9.07 -27.05
N GLU A 112 16.85 8.95 -25.78
CA GLU A 112 17.76 9.10 -24.64
C GLU A 112 18.81 7.99 -24.59
N THR A 113 18.43 6.76 -24.97
CA THR A 113 19.36 5.62 -25.02
C THR A 113 20.37 5.81 -26.13
N GLU A 114 19.92 6.17 -27.34
CA GLU A 114 20.79 6.46 -28.50
C GLU A 114 21.74 7.62 -28.22
N LYS A 115 21.25 8.69 -27.58
CA LYS A 115 22.07 9.82 -27.14
C LYS A 115 23.13 9.44 -26.14
N LYS A 116 22.79 8.56 -25.17
CA LYS A 116 23.76 8.00 -24.22
C LYS A 116 24.78 7.10 -24.90
N GLU A 117 24.33 6.23 -25.81
CA GLU A 117 25.23 5.38 -26.62
C GLU A 117 26.17 6.17 -27.51
N LEU A 118 25.69 7.23 -28.19
CA LEU A 118 26.54 8.14 -28.96
C LEU A 118 27.56 8.86 -28.09
N THR A 119 27.16 9.26 -26.89
CA THR A 119 28.06 9.89 -25.92
C THR A 119 29.13 8.90 -25.44
N ILE A 120 28.71 7.67 -25.13
CA ILE A 120 29.61 6.59 -24.72
C ILE A 120 30.57 6.23 -25.87
N THR A 121 30.06 6.11 -27.09
CA THR A 121 30.88 5.78 -28.25
C THR A 121 31.90 6.90 -28.59
N SER A 122 31.48 8.16 -28.43
CA SER A 122 32.38 9.31 -28.57
C SER A 122 33.44 9.35 -27.47
N GLN A 123 33.09 9.05 -26.24
CA GLN A 123 34.02 8.94 -25.11
C GLN A 123 34.98 7.75 -25.31
N GLN A 124 34.45 6.62 -25.78
CA GLN A 124 35.24 5.43 -26.07
C GLN A 124 36.24 5.69 -27.22
N SER A 125 35.80 6.37 -28.26
CA SER A 125 36.70 6.75 -29.39
C SER A 125 37.81 7.69 -28.94
N LYS A 126 37.56 8.58 -27.98
CA LYS A 126 38.61 9.44 -27.40
C LYS A 126 39.57 8.62 -26.53
N ILE A 127 39.05 7.64 -25.79
CA ILE A 127 39.87 6.73 -24.98
C ILE A 127 40.75 5.89 -25.89
N ASP A 128 40.21 5.33 -26.99
CA ASP A 128 40.94 4.52 -27.97
C ASP A 128 42.03 5.34 -28.70
N LEU A 129 41.78 6.62 -28.95
CA LEU A 129 42.78 7.53 -29.51
C LEU A 129 43.91 7.80 -28.51
N PHE A 130 43.60 8.01 -27.25
CA PHE A 130 44.61 8.18 -26.19
C PHE A 130 45.42 6.90 -25.97
N GLU A 131 44.77 5.72 -26.04
CA GLU A 131 45.48 4.44 -25.92
C GLU A 131 46.46 4.18 -27.06
N LYS A 132 46.12 4.57 -28.31
CA LYS A 132 47.00 4.48 -29.49
C LYS A 132 48.22 5.38 -29.43
N GLU A 133 48.09 6.57 -28.85
CA GLU A 133 49.23 7.47 -28.67
C GLU A 133 50.22 7.07 -27.59
N SER A 134 49.79 6.17 -26.70
CA SER A 134 50.56 5.84 -25.49
C SER A 134 51.01 4.38 -25.40
N GLN A 135 51.16 3.65 -26.50
CA GLN A 135 51.55 2.21 -26.45
C GLN A 135 52.84 1.94 -25.65
N LEU A 136 53.75 2.89 -25.55
CA LEU A 136 54.97 2.82 -24.74
C LEU A 136 54.75 3.23 -23.25
N LYS A 137 53.76 4.05 -22.95
CA LYS A 137 53.34 4.39 -21.57
C LYS A 137 52.38 3.37 -21.00
N ASN A 138 51.78 2.51 -21.86
CA ASN A 138 50.70 1.63 -21.48
C ASN A 138 51.13 0.50 -20.54
N GLN A 139 52.39 0.00 -20.63
CA GLN A 139 52.88 -1.00 -19.71
C GLN A 139 53.07 -0.44 -18.28
N LEU A 140 53.54 0.79 -18.18
CA LEU A 140 53.63 1.46 -16.87
C LEU A 140 52.26 1.87 -16.33
N PHE A 141 51.35 2.30 -17.23
CA PHE A 141 50.01 2.72 -16.88
C PHE A 141 49.11 1.52 -16.50
N THR A 142 49.26 0.39 -17.20
CA THR A 142 48.56 -0.85 -16.85
C THR A 142 49.07 -1.41 -15.51
N PHE A 143 50.38 -1.27 -15.23
CA PHE A 143 50.93 -1.68 -13.91
C PHE A 143 50.42 -0.78 -12.79
N ILE A 144 50.37 0.55 -13.02
CA ILE A 144 49.82 1.51 -12.05
C ILE A 144 48.31 1.28 -11.88
N LEU A 145 47.57 1.02 -12.97
CA LEU A 145 46.13 0.67 -12.90
C LEU A 145 45.89 -0.64 -12.14
N LEU A 146 46.77 -1.64 -12.38
CA LEU A 146 46.68 -2.90 -11.65
C LEU A 146 46.98 -2.70 -10.14
N MET A 147 47.96 -1.88 -9.80
CA MET A 147 48.24 -1.52 -8.41
C MET A 147 47.10 -0.70 -7.77
N ILE A 148 46.53 0.26 -8.54
CA ILE A 148 45.35 1.03 -8.07
C ILE A 148 44.15 0.11 -7.98
N PHE A 149 43.99 -0.85 -8.90
CA PHE A 149 42.89 -1.83 -8.85
C PHE A 149 43.02 -2.78 -7.64
N VAL A 150 44.27 -3.28 -7.40
CA VAL A 150 44.53 -4.14 -6.24
C VAL A 150 44.33 -3.37 -4.93
N THR A 151 44.79 -2.13 -4.85
CA THR A 151 44.58 -1.29 -3.67
C THR A 151 43.10 -0.89 -3.55
N ALA A 152 42.43 -0.57 -4.64
CA ALA A 152 40.97 -0.31 -4.66
C ALA A 152 40.16 -1.57 -4.30
N LEU A 153 40.59 -2.75 -4.76
CA LEU A 153 39.96 -4.04 -4.41
C LEU A 153 40.15 -4.36 -2.92
N ILE A 154 41.35 -4.09 -2.37
CA ILE A 154 41.62 -4.26 -0.94
C ILE A 154 40.77 -3.28 -0.13
N ILE A 155 40.70 -2.00 -0.56
CA ILE A 155 39.84 -0.98 0.07
C ILE A 155 38.36 -1.34 -0.11
N TYR A 156 37.95 -1.84 -1.30
CA TYR A 156 36.58 -2.29 -1.55
C TYR A 156 36.23 -3.52 -0.70
N LEU A 157 37.13 -4.53 -0.61
CA LEU A 157 36.93 -5.69 0.25
C LEU A 157 36.93 -5.32 1.74
N TRP A 158 37.77 -4.38 2.13
CA TRP A 158 37.77 -3.83 3.48
C TRP A 158 36.51 -2.99 3.76
N LYS A 159 36.12 -2.13 2.83
CA LYS A 159 34.89 -1.31 2.88
C LYS A 159 33.62 -2.16 2.73
N SER A 160 33.65 -3.24 1.93
CA SER A 160 32.54 -4.20 1.80
C SER A 160 32.33 -5.00 3.09
N ARG A 161 33.41 -5.39 3.77
CA ARG A 161 33.29 -5.97 5.13
C ARG A 161 32.79 -4.97 6.16
N GLN A 162 33.12 -3.70 6.00
CA GLN A 162 32.64 -2.62 6.87
C GLN A 162 31.23 -2.16 6.45
N SER A 163 30.92 -2.16 5.15
CA SER A 163 29.62 -1.76 4.57
C SER A 163 28.50 -2.75 4.88
N SER A 164 28.79 -4.05 5.04
CA SER A 164 27.79 -5.01 5.55
C SER A 164 27.35 -4.68 6.98
N ARG A 165 28.20 -4.02 7.75
CA ARG A 165 27.84 -3.52 9.09
C ARG A 165 27.13 -2.16 9.01
N ASN A 166 27.58 -1.28 8.12
CA ASN A 166 27.01 0.05 7.97
C ASN A 166 25.67 0.05 7.18
N GLY A 167 25.47 -0.93 6.29
CA GLY A 167 24.20 -1.07 5.56
C GLY A 167 23.00 -1.34 6.45
N ILE A 168 23.20 -2.15 7.50
CA ILE A 168 22.16 -2.41 8.51
C ILE A 168 21.90 -1.15 9.34
N GLU A 169 22.94 -0.38 9.64
CA GLU A 169 22.83 0.83 10.44
C GLU A 169 22.18 1.97 9.64
N LEU A 170 22.50 2.10 8.35
CA LEU A 170 21.86 3.04 7.45
C LEU A 170 20.37 2.69 7.22
N GLN A 171 20.05 1.39 7.07
CA GLN A 171 18.64 0.95 7.01
C GLN A 171 17.91 1.27 8.31
N LYS A 172 18.54 1.11 9.46
CA LYS A 172 17.95 1.48 10.75
C LYS A 172 17.73 2.98 10.87
N VAL A 173 18.70 3.80 10.46
CA VAL A 173 18.55 5.27 10.45
C VAL A 173 17.44 5.67 9.50
N PHE A 174 17.43 5.13 8.27
CA PHE A 174 16.38 5.40 7.29
C PHE A 174 14.99 4.97 7.79
N ALA A 175 14.88 3.78 8.40
CA ALA A 175 13.62 3.33 8.97
C ALA A 175 13.16 4.24 10.13
N ARG A 176 14.10 4.69 10.98
CA ARG A 176 13.82 5.67 12.04
C ARG A 176 13.29 6.98 11.49
N ASP A 177 14.00 7.55 10.50
CA ASP A 177 13.62 8.82 9.88
C ASP A 177 12.27 8.70 9.18
N LEU A 178 12.02 7.57 8.49
CA LEU A 178 10.73 7.31 7.87
C LEU A 178 9.60 7.23 8.91
N ILE A 179 9.81 6.49 9.99
CA ILE A 179 8.82 6.38 11.07
C ILE A 179 8.56 7.76 11.68
N LYS A 180 9.61 8.54 11.94
CA LYS A 180 9.50 9.89 12.49
C LYS A 180 8.72 10.83 11.55
N ASN A 181 9.08 10.87 10.27
CA ASN A 181 8.37 11.68 9.28
C ASN A 181 6.91 11.28 9.14
N VAL A 182 6.60 9.97 9.19
CA VAL A 182 5.21 9.48 9.16
C VAL A 182 4.45 9.93 10.40
N GLU A 183 5.06 9.90 11.59
CA GLU A 183 4.37 10.36 12.81
C GLU A 183 4.20 11.89 12.83
N GLU A 184 5.18 12.65 12.36
CA GLU A 184 5.06 14.11 12.20
C GLU A 184 3.93 14.46 11.22
N GLU A 185 3.85 13.77 10.09
CA GLU A 185 2.78 13.94 9.10
C GLU A 185 1.41 13.52 9.65
N ARG A 186 1.33 12.43 10.39
CA ARG A 186 0.09 12.02 11.08
C ARG A 186 -0.37 13.08 12.09
N LYS A 187 0.57 13.65 12.85
CA LYS A 187 0.28 14.73 13.79
C LYS A 187 -0.20 15.99 13.06
N ARG A 188 0.47 16.36 11.96
CA ARG A 188 0.09 17.51 11.13
C ARG A 188 -1.33 17.33 10.57
N ILE A 189 -1.61 16.19 9.95
CA ILE A 189 -2.93 15.89 9.39
C ILE A 189 -4.00 15.87 10.49
N SER A 190 -3.70 15.28 11.64
CA SER A 190 -4.63 15.26 12.79
C SER A 190 -5.00 16.67 13.22
N ASN A 191 -4.01 17.58 13.35
CA ASN A 191 -4.25 18.96 13.71
C ASN A 191 -5.05 19.70 12.63
N GLU A 192 -4.71 19.56 11.35
CA GLU A 192 -5.43 20.18 10.25
C GLU A 192 -6.91 19.73 10.18
N LEU A 193 -7.16 18.44 10.36
CA LEU A 193 -8.52 17.90 10.39
C LEU A 193 -9.30 18.45 11.59
N HIS A 194 -8.66 18.50 12.76
CA HIS A 194 -9.29 19.04 13.96
C HIS A 194 -9.63 20.53 13.80
N ASP A 195 -8.67 21.35 13.34
CA ASP A 195 -8.79 22.79 13.31
C ASP A 195 -9.61 23.31 12.12
N SER A 196 -9.52 22.63 10.97
CA SER A 196 -10.26 23.01 9.76
C SER A 196 -11.64 22.34 9.72
N VAL A 197 -11.65 21.02 9.50
CA VAL A 197 -12.90 20.27 9.28
C VAL A 197 -13.74 20.21 10.56
N GLY A 198 -13.09 19.96 11.71
CA GLY A 198 -13.77 19.88 13.00
C GLY A 198 -14.48 21.19 13.36
N GLN A 199 -13.80 22.32 13.20
CA GLN A 199 -14.40 23.63 13.48
C GLN A 199 -15.54 23.98 12.51
N GLN A 200 -15.39 23.69 11.22
CA GLN A 200 -16.45 23.89 10.24
C GLN A 200 -17.70 23.06 10.54
N LEU A 201 -17.53 21.80 10.94
CA LEU A 201 -18.63 20.93 11.33
C LEU A 201 -19.32 21.45 12.61
N ILE A 202 -18.56 21.97 13.57
CA ILE A 202 -19.13 22.58 14.78
C ILE A 202 -19.98 23.81 14.43
N LEU A 203 -19.49 24.67 13.53
CA LEU A 203 -20.24 25.83 13.06
C LEU A 203 -21.51 25.42 12.34
N LEU A 204 -21.44 24.45 11.44
CA LEU A 204 -22.59 23.92 10.72
C LEU A 204 -23.62 23.30 11.66
N LYS A 205 -23.16 22.53 12.66
CA LYS A 205 -24.02 21.95 13.71
C LYS A 205 -24.77 23.06 14.48
N ASN A 206 -24.07 24.10 14.86
CA ASN A 206 -24.66 25.21 15.60
C ASN A 206 -25.67 25.97 14.74
N GLN A 207 -25.37 26.22 13.46
CA GLN A 207 -26.30 26.84 12.52
C GLN A 207 -27.56 25.99 12.32
N ALA A 208 -27.39 24.71 12.04
CA ALA A 208 -28.53 23.80 11.87
C ALA A 208 -29.39 23.70 13.13
N LYS A 209 -28.80 23.78 14.32
CA LYS A 209 -29.50 23.82 15.59
C LYS A 209 -30.32 25.11 15.75
N MET A 210 -29.78 26.26 15.35
CA MET A 210 -30.51 27.54 15.37
C MET A 210 -31.69 27.53 14.38
N GLU A 211 -31.56 26.83 13.26
CA GLU A 211 -32.61 26.67 12.24
C GLU A 211 -33.64 25.59 12.58
N GLY A 212 -33.51 24.89 13.71
CA GLY A 212 -34.42 23.82 14.15
C GLY A 212 -34.35 22.53 13.28
N LYS A 213 -33.28 22.36 12.52
CA LYS A 213 -33.11 21.23 11.59
C LYS A 213 -32.44 20.02 12.28
N GLN A 214 -33.20 19.33 13.14
CA GLN A 214 -32.65 18.26 13.98
C GLN A 214 -31.94 17.15 13.18
N ALA A 215 -32.50 16.71 12.03
CA ALA A 215 -31.90 15.69 11.20
C ALA A 215 -30.48 16.07 10.69
N ILE A 216 -30.25 17.35 10.39
CA ILE A 216 -28.94 17.87 10.00
C ILE A 216 -28.01 17.89 11.22
N VAL A 217 -28.50 18.31 12.39
CA VAL A 217 -27.74 18.32 13.64
C VAL A 217 -27.21 16.92 13.95
N ASP A 218 -28.05 15.91 13.82
CA ASP A 218 -27.68 14.51 14.10
C ASP A 218 -26.66 13.97 13.09
N THR A 219 -26.87 14.25 11.79
CA THR A 219 -25.91 13.88 10.74
C THR A 219 -24.56 14.55 10.94
N VAL A 220 -24.53 15.84 11.21
CA VAL A 220 -23.27 16.58 11.45
C VAL A 220 -22.61 16.11 12.75
N ALA A 221 -23.38 15.76 13.77
CA ALA A 221 -22.83 15.23 15.01
C ALA A 221 -22.14 13.87 14.80
N SER A 222 -22.75 12.96 14.02
CA SER A 222 -22.13 11.69 13.67
C SER A 222 -20.86 11.87 12.83
N THR A 223 -20.90 12.74 11.82
CA THR A 223 -19.73 13.06 10.99
C THR A 223 -18.60 13.68 11.83
N LEU A 224 -18.93 14.56 12.76
CA LEU A 224 -17.95 15.16 13.67
C LEU A 224 -17.28 14.10 14.55
N GLU A 225 -18.05 13.12 15.03
CA GLU A 225 -17.48 12.05 15.84
C GLU A 225 -16.60 11.11 15.00
N GLU A 226 -16.97 10.87 13.74
CA GLU A 226 -16.14 10.13 12.79
C GLU A 226 -14.81 10.85 12.51
N VAL A 227 -14.83 12.16 12.24
CA VAL A 227 -13.63 12.98 12.08
C VAL A 227 -12.77 12.93 13.34
N ARG A 228 -13.36 13.03 14.52
CA ARG A 228 -12.64 12.91 15.80
C ARG A 228 -12.03 11.52 15.98
N SER A 229 -12.72 10.47 15.54
CA SER A 229 -12.15 9.11 15.57
C SER A 229 -10.92 9.00 14.68
N ILE A 230 -11.01 9.50 13.44
CA ILE A 230 -9.89 9.52 12.49
C ILE A 230 -8.70 10.32 13.07
N THR A 231 -8.96 11.50 13.64
CA THR A 231 -7.88 12.32 14.23
C THR A 231 -7.21 11.63 15.40
N ARG A 232 -7.96 10.93 16.24
CA ARG A 232 -7.42 10.14 17.37
C ARG A 232 -6.57 8.95 16.88
N ASP A 233 -6.97 8.31 15.78
CA ASP A 233 -6.20 7.20 15.19
C ASP A 233 -4.90 7.71 14.54
N LEU A 234 -4.95 8.91 13.94
CA LEU A 234 -3.78 9.56 13.37
C LEU A 234 -2.79 9.99 14.46
N HIS A 235 -3.26 10.68 15.51
CA HIS A 235 -2.43 11.12 16.62
C HIS A 235 -3.20 11.12 17.94
N PRO A 236 -2.75 10.37 18.98
CA PRO A 236 -3.46 10.28 20.24
C PRO A 236 -3.24 11.54 21.10
N ALA A 237 -4.10 12.56 20.93
CA ALA A 237 -4.02 13.82 21.68
C ALA A 237 -4.04 13.62 23.22
N ILE A 238 -4.56 12.51 23.71
CA ILE A 238 -4.53 12.13 25.12
C ILE A 238 -3.10 11.88 25.58
N LEU A 239 -2.24 11.29 24.71
CA LEU A 239 -0.85 11.04 25.01
C LEU A 239 -0.10 12.35 25.31
N ASP A 240 -0.32 13.39 24.47
CA ASP A 240 0.32 14.69 24.64
C ASP A 240 -0.17 15.44 25.91
N ARG A 241 -1.38 15.15 26.36
CA ARG A 241 -2.04 15.90 27.48
C ARG A 241 -1.97 15.19 28.82
N LEU A 242 -2.11 13.91 28.83
CA LEU A 242 -2.30 13.09 30.05
C LEU A 242 -1.25 11.96 30.18
N GLY A 243 -0.32 11.84 29.24
CA GLY A 243 0.75 10.85 29.28
C GLY A 243 0.36 9.47 28.73
N LEU A 244 1.34 8.58 28.76
CA LEU A 244 1.26 7.25 28.15
C LEU A 244 0.26 6.34 28.85
N LYS A 245 0.26 6.33 30.18
CA LYS A 245 -0.64 5.49 30.96
C LYS A 245 -2.11 5.79 30.64
N ALA A 246 -2.50 7.06 30.71
CA ALA A 246 -3.87 7.47 30.41
C ALA A 246 -4.26 7.19 28.95
N ALA A 247 -3.32 7.36 28.00
CA ALA A 247 -3.56 7.05 26.61
C ALA A 247 -3.78 5.55 26.35
N LEU A 248 -3.02 4.68 27.04
CA LEU A 248 -3.19 3.23 26.97
C LEU A 248 -4.51 2.77 27.61
N GLU A 249 -4.85 3.31 28.77
CA GLU A 249 -6.13 3.02 29.43
C GLU A 249 -7.32 3.39 28.54
N GLU A 250 -7.30 4.56 27.92
CA GLU A 250 -8.34 5.00 26.99
C GLU A 250 -8.40 4.15 25.72
N MET A 251 -7.25 3.72 25.18
CA MET A 251 -7.20 2.79 24.06
C MET A 251 -7.90 1.48 24.40
N ILE A 252 -7.53 0.89 25.53
CA ILE A 252 -8.09 -0.38 25.98
C ILE A 252 -9.59 -0.26 26.26
N ARG A 253 -10.04 0.81 26.94
CA ARG A 253 -11.45 1.06 27.17
C ARG A 253 -12.25 1.09 25.87
N LYS A 254 -11.75 1.75 24.85
CA LYS A 254 -12.40 1.78 23.52
C LYS A 254 -12.43 0.43 22.84
N LEU A 255 -11.37 -0.36 22.96
CA LEU A 255 -11.35 -1.71 22.40
C LEU A 255 -12.38 -2.60 23.10
N ASP A 256 -12.48 -2.52 24.42
CA ASP A 256 -13.44 -3.27 25.23
C ASP A 256 -14.89 -2.88 24.90
N GLU A 257 -15.16 -1.58 24.68
CA GLU A 257 -16.50 -1.08 24.34
C GLU A 257 -16.94 -1.44 22.91
N ASN A 258 -16.01 -1.62 21.97
CA ASN A 258 -16.32 -1.77 20.53
C ASN A 258 -16.09 -3.19 19.99
N THR A 259 -15.71 -4.14 20.84
CA THR A 259 -15.45 -5.52 20.43
C THR A 259 -15.97 -6.52 21.46
N ASP A 260 -16.16 -7.76 21.07
CA ASP A 260 -16.55 -8.86 21.98
C ASP A 260 -15.36 -9.48 22.73
N ILE A 261 -14.19 -8.88 22.66
CA ILE A 261 -12.98 -9.34 23.34
C ILE A 261 -12.90 -8.67 24.71
N PHE A 262 -12.76 -9.45 25.76
CA PHE A 262 -12.53 -8.93 27.11
C PHE A 262 -11.08 -8.43 27.27
N PHE A 263 -10.92 -7.16 27.60
CA PHE A 263 -9.61 -6.55 27.82
C PHE A 263 -9.36 -6.31 29.31
N SER A 264 -8.12 -6.58 29.75
CA SER A 264 -7.68 -6.28 31.11
C SER A 264 -6.35 -5.54 31.11
N THR A 265 -6.14 -4.66 32.08
CA THR A 265 -4.94 -3.85 32.23
C THR A 265 -4.33 -3.94 33.63
N GLU A 266 -3.01 -3.99 33.69
CA GLU A 266 -2.22 -3.80 34.91
C GLU A 266 -1.10 -2.81 34.60
N LEU A 267 -1.33 -1.52 34.82
CA LEU A 267 -0.43 -0.44 34.41
C LEU A 267 0.13 0.29 35.60
N ILE A 268 1.44 0.32 35.72
CA ILE A 268 2.16 1.20 36.66
C ILE A 268 2.41 2.57 36.01
N GLU A 269 2.81 3.53 36.82
CA GLU A 269 3.17 4.89 36.37
C GLU A 269 4.55 4.89 35.72
N ILE A 270 4.65 5.30 34.46
CA ILE A 270 5.89 5.32 33.68
C ILE A 270 6.09 6.61 32.88
N ASP A 271 5.17 7.56 32.97
CA ASP A 271 5.17 8.75 32.10
C ASP A 271 6.44 9.59 32.24
N ASN A 272 6.99 9.67 33.45
CA ASN A 272 8.21 10.42 33.74
C ASN A 272 9.51 9.71 33.35
N LEU A 273 9.43 8.48 32.83
CA LEU A 273 10.62 7.68 32.50
C LEU A 273 11.02 7.79 31.04
N PHE A 274 10.13 8.25 30.20
CA PHE A 274 10.30 8.24 28.74
C PHE A 274 10.06 9.63 28.15
N SER A 275 10.84 9.96 27.13
CA SER A 275 10.57 11.16 26.33
C SER A 275 9.22 11.09 25.63
N PRO A 276 8.61 12.20 25.21
CA PRO A 276 7.35 12.18 24.45
C PRO A 276 7.42 11.29 23.19
N ASP A 277 8.54 11.28 22.50
CA ASP A 277 8.76 10.44 21.31
C ASP A 277 8.81 8.95 21.69
N ASP A 278 9.41 8.61 22.81
CA ASP A 278 9.48 7.24 23.29
C ASP A 278 8.11 6.76 23.76
N GLN A 279 7.36 7.61 24.46
CA GLN A 279 5.98 7.33 24.85
C GLN A 279 5.09 7.05 23.62
N LEU A 280 5.24 7.85 22.56
CA LEU A 280 4.53 7.62 21.30
C LEU A 280 4.93 6.30 20.65
N ASN A 281 6.21 5.94 20.67
CA ASN A 281 6.65 4.66 20.14
C ASN A 281 6.07 3.48 20.93
N ILE A 282 6.05 3.55 22.26
CA ILE A 282 5.43 2.51 23.10
C ILE A 282 3.93 2.42 22.80
N TYR A 283 3.23 3.54 22.73
CA TYR A 283 1.82 3.60 22.37
C TYR A 283 1.55 2.91 21.04
N ARG A 284 2.32 3.23 19.99
CA ARG A 284 2.18 2.64 18.65
C ARG A 284 2.47 1.15 18.62
N ILE A 285 3.45 0.67 19.41
CA ILE A 285 3.71 -0.77 19.53
C ILE A 285 2.51 -1.49 20.13
N VAL A 286 1.94 -0.95 21.20
CA VAL A 286 0.76 -1.53 21.85
C VAL A 286 -0.46 -1.48 20.92
N GLN A 287 -0.66 -0.37 20.22
CA GLN A 287 -1.72 -0.21 19.21
C GLN A 287 -1.62 -1.27 18.12
N GLU A 288 -0.42 -1.46 17.54
CA GLU A 288 -0.19 -2.44 16.49
C GLU A 288 -0.37 -3.87 17.01
N ALA A 289 0.08 -4.15 18.23
CA ALA A 289 -0.11 -5.47 18.84
C ALA A 289 -1.61 -5.79 19.02
N PHE A 290 -2.43 -4.86 19.51
CA PHE A 290 -3.86 -5.07 19.61
C PHE A 290 -4.59 -5.11 18.26
N ASN A 291 -4.15 -4.33 17.27
CA ASN A 291 -4.65 -4.48 15.91
C ASN A 291 -4.42 -5.89 15.36
N ASN A 292 -3.28 -6.49 15.68
CA ASN A 292 -2.99 -7.87 15.29
C ASN A 292 -3.89 -8.87 16.06
N VAL A 293 -4.18 -8.61 17.32
CA VAL A 293 -5.15 -9.42 18.09
C VAL A 293 -6.53 -9.36 17.43
N LEU A 294 -7.04 -8.16 17.13
CA LEU A 294 -8.36 -7.97 16.52
C LEU A 294 -8.48 -8.62 15.14
N LYS A 295 -7.44 -8.50 14.31
CA LYS A 295 -7.50 -8.96 12.91
C LYS A 295 -7.18 -10.44 12.72
N HIS A 296 -6.38 -11.01 13.62
CA HIS A 296 -5.71 -12.28 13.33
C HIS A 296 -5.80 -13.32 14.44
N SER A 297 -6.17 -12.98 15.69
CA SER A 297 -6.03 -13.95 16.77
C SER A 297 -7.23 -14.84 17.02
N ASN A 298 -8.45 -14.38 16.69
CA ASN A 298 -9.72 -14.95 17.15
C ASN A 298 -9.75 -15.12 18.70
N ALA A 299 -9.11 -14.20 19.41
CA ALA A 299 -9.06 -14.23 20.87
C ALA A 299 -10.41 -13.82 21.49
N THR A 300 -10.70 -14.36 22.67
CA THR A 300 -11.82 -13.93 23.51
C THR A 300 -11.36 -13.02 24.67
N SER A 301 -10.06 -12.98 24.94
CA SER A 301 -9.49 -12.07 25.92
C SER A 301 -8.07 -11.63 25.56
N ALA A 302 -7.73 -10.41 25.98
CA ALA A 302 -6.40 -9.86 25.84
C ALA A 302 -6.02 -9.05 27.09
N LYS A 303 -4.73 -8.99 27.39
CA LYS A 303 -4.18 -8.31 28.58
C LYS A 303 -3.01 -7.43 28.18
N LEU A 304 -2.97 -6.24 28.78
CA LEU A 304 -1.81 -5.36 28.77
C LEU A 304 -1.29 -5.24 30.20
N SER A 305 -0.01 -5.54 30.41
CA SER A 305 0.64 -5.23 31.68
C SER A 305 1.92 -4.45 31.47
N ILE A 306 2.21 -3.54 32.39
CA ILE A 306 3.45 -2.76 32.45
C ILE A 306 4.01 -2.91 33.86
N ASP A 307 5.22 -3.40 33.95
CA ASP A 307 5.92 -3.70 35.19
C ASP A 307 7.38 -3.19 35.17
N TYR A 308 7.98 -3.08 36.33
CA TYR A 308 9.40 -2.87 36.47
C TYR A 308 10.15 -4.18 36.73
N LYS A 309 11.25 -4.36 36.01
CA LYS A 309 12.17 -5.44 36.29
C LYS A 309 13.59 -4.90 36.24
N GLU A 310 14.25 -4.83 37.40
CA GLU A 310 15.60 -4.26 37.53
C GLU A 310 15.67 -2.82 37.00
N ASN A 311 16.40 -2.58 35.91
CA ASN A 311 16.55 -1.27 35.28
C ASN A 311 15.71 -1.10 34.00
N ASN A 312 14.77 -2.02 33.73
CA ASN A 312 13.96 -2.04 32.52
C ASN A 312 12.47 -1.91 32.86
N VAL A 313 11.74 -1.27 31.98
CA VAL A 313 10.28 -1.34 31.93
C VAL A 313 9.90 -2.53 31.05
N ILE A 314 9.05 -3.39 31.56
CA ILE A 314 8.53 -4.57 30.86
C ILE A 314 7.09 -4.30 30.46
N VAL A 315 6.83 -4.21 29.15
CA VAL A 315 5.47 -4.12 28.61
C VAL A 315 5.10 -5.49 28.05
N THR A 316 4.03 -6.08 28.54
CA THR A 316 3.56 -7.38 28.07
C THR A 316 2.16 -7.24 27.50
N ILE A 317 2.00 -7.65 26.25
CA ILE A 317 0.71 -7.77 25.55
C ILE A 317 0.46 -9.25 25.33
N GLN A 318 -0.68 -9.75 25.79
CA GLN A 318 -1.01 -11.17 25.69
C GLN A 318 -2.45 -11.34 25.24
N ASP A 319 -2.68 -12.28 24.32
CA ASP A 319 -4.01 -12.77 23.93
C ASP A 319 -4.12 -14.28 24.16
N ASN A 320 -5.37 -14.77 24.14
CA ASN A 320 -5.69 -16.20 24.24
C ASN A 320 -6.16 -16.80 22.91
N GLY A 321 -5.78 -16.21 21.78
CA GLY A 321 -6.18 -16.67 20.45
C GLY A 321 -5.41 -17.91 19.97
N HIS A 322 -5.48 -18.19 18.67
CA HIS A 322 -4.84 -19.39 18.08
C HIS A 322 -3.31 -19.27 17.91
N GLY A 323 -2.75 -18.06 18.08
CA GLY A 323 -1.33 -17.83 17.87
C GLY A 323 -0.85 -18.03 16.42
N PHE A 324 0.46 -17.94 16.21
CA PHE A 324 1.11 -18.12 14.91
C PHE A 324 2.54 -18.65 15.08
N LYS A 325 3.22 -18.97 13.97
CA LYS A 325 4.63 -19.36 13.98
C LYS A 325 5.50 -18.14 13.65
N PRO A 326 6.15 -17.50 14.63
CA PRO A 326 6.88 -16.23 14.42
C PRO A 326 7.98 -16.32 13.35
N GLU A 327 8.70 -17.46 13.29
CA GLU A 327 9.80 -17.67 12.32
C GLU A 327 9.34 -17.67 10.85
N VAL A 328 8.11 -18.06 10.60
CA VAL A 328 7.51 -18.11 9.26
C VAL A 328 6.91 -16.74 8.91
N GLU A 329 6.21 -16.13 9.86
CA GLU A 329 5.49 -14.89 9.66
C GLU A 329 6.42 -13.69 9.44
N VAL A 330 7.52 -13.58 10.18
CA VAL A 330 8.51 -12.50 10.02
C VAL A 330 9.17 -12.49 8.62
N LYS A 331 9.21 -13.64 7.93
CA LYS A 331 9.76 -13.76 6.56
C LYS A 331 8.73 -13.43 5.47
N ARG A 332 7.44 -13.37 5.77
CA ARG A 332 6.40 -13.03 4.81
C ARG A 332 6.40 -11.53 4.48
N ARG A 333 6.08 -11.18 3.24
CA ARG A 333 5.93 -9.77 2.81
C ARG A 333 4.82 -9.03 3.57
N ASP A 334 3.82 -9.75 4.05
CA ASP A 334 2.64 -9.20 4.75
C ASP A 334 2.84 -8.98 6.25
N SER A 335 4.02 -9.28 6.80
CA SER A 335 4.35 -9.08 8.23
C SER A 335 4.82 -7.65 8.56
N LEU A 336 4.24 -6.64 7.89
CA LEU A 336 4.63 -5.24 8.07
C LEU A 336 4.49 -4.79 9.53
N GLY A 337 3.42 -5.21 10.22
CA GLY A 337 3.15 -4.88 11.62
C GLY A 337 4.23 -5.37 12.59
N LEU A 338 4.64 -6.64 12.47
CA LEU A 338 5.70 -7.18 13.32
C LEU A 338 7.06 -6.52 13.08
N LYS A 339 7.35 -6.14 11.83
CA LYS A 339 8.56 -5.37 11.49
C LYS A 339 8.50 -3.97 12.10
N THR A 340 7.35 -3.30 12.03
CA THR A 340 7.18 -1.98 12.64
C THR A 340 7.35 -2.04 14.16
N ILE A 341 6.83 -3.07 14.83
CA ILE A 341 7.10 -3.32 16.25
C ILE A 341 8.60 -3.47 16.52
N GLN A 342 9.30 -4.27 15.70
CA GLN A 342 10.75 -4.50 15.83
C GLN A 342 11.57 -3.21 15.62
N GLU A 343 11.21 -2.39 14.64
CA GLU A 343 11.88 -1.11 14.38
C GLU A 343 11.64 -0.12 15.54
N ARG A 344 10.40 0.03 16.01
CA ARG A 344 10.07 0.92 17.10
C ARG A 344 10.74 0.53 18.42
N ILE A 345 10.78 -0.77 18.76
CA ILE A 345 11.49 -1.22 19.97
C ILE A 345 12.99 -0.99 19.88
N THR A 346 13.55 -1.09 18.66
CA THR A 346 14.98 -0.77 18.43
C THR A 346 15.25 0.73 18.61
N MET A 347 14.30 1.62 18.28
CA MET A 347 14.40 3.06 18.55
C MET A 347 14.45 3.34 20.05
N LEU A 348 13.75 2.56 20.85
CA LEU A 348 13.76 2.62 22.32
C LEU A 348 14.98 1.95 22.96
N ASN A 349 15.96 1.50 22.18
CA ASN A 349 17.09 0.67 22.61
C ASN A 349 16.64 -0.59 23.39
N GLY A 350 15.40 -1.01 23.17
CA GLY A 350 14.76 -2.14 23.84
C GLY A 350 14.91 -3.45 23.05
N LYS A 351 14.33 -4.49 23.64
CA LYS A 351 14.25 -5.84 23.05
C LYS A 351 12.80 -6.30 23.01
N VAL A 352 12.44 -7.02 21.97
CA VAL A 352 11.13 -7.68 21.88
C VAL A 352 11.31 -9.18 21.82
N ARG A 353 10.46 -9.89 22.59
CA ARG A 353 10.30 -11.35 22.49
C ARG A 353 8.85 -11.65 22.19
N ILE A 354 8.63 -12.47 21.16
CA ILE A 354 7.30 -12.90 20.74
C ILE A 354 7.21 -14.40 20.99
N LEU A 355 6.33 -14.77 21.89
CA LEU A 355 6.00 -16.16 22.21
C LEU A 355 4.59 -16.42 21.67
N SER A 356 4.48 -17.30 20.68
CA SER A 356 3.19 -17.56 20.03
C SER A 356 3.06 -19.06 19.72
N GLY A 357 1.85 -19.58 19.89
CA GLY A 357 1.53 -20.98 19.70
C GLY A 357 0.03 -21.24 19.92
N GLY A 358 -0.38 -22.50 19.95
CA GLY A 358 -1.80 -22.88 19.99
C GLY A 358 -2.63 -22.40 21.21
N VAL A 359 -2.04 -21.62 22.10
CA VAL A 359 -2.69 -21.07 23.31
C VAL A 359 -2.65 -19.52 23.33
N GLY A 360 -2.38 -18.88 22.18
CA GLY A 360 -2.35 -17.43 22.05
C GLY A 360 -0.97 -16.86 21.74
N THR A 361 -0.88 -15.54 21.80
CA THR A 361 0.36 -14.79 21.58
C THR A 361 0.70 -13.94 22.79
N ARG A 362 1.99 -13.88 23.12
CA ARG A 362 2.54 -12.99 24.14
C ARG A 362 3.72 -12.22 23.55
N ILE A 363 3.58 -10.91 23.50
CA ILE A 363 4.63 -9.97 23.09
C ILE A 363 5.19 -9.33 24.37
N ILE A 364 6.49 -9.45 24.58
CA ILE A 364 7.19 -8.92 25.74
C ILE A 364 8.22 -7.91 25.22
N LEU A 365 8.10 -6.66 25.65
CA LEU A 365 9.02 -5.59 25.38
C LEU A 365 9.86 -5.33 26.62
N GLU A 366 11.17 -5.30 26.49
CA GLU A 366 12.11 -4.89 27.54
C GLU A 366 12.73 -3.56 27.13
N ILE A 367 12.41 -2.49 27.82
CA ILE A 367 12.80 -1.11 27.47
C ILE A 367 13.68 -0.57 28.59
N PRO A 368 14.94 -0.19 28.32
CA PRO A 368 15.80 0.48 29.30
C PRO A 368 15.19 1.82 29.74
N LYS A 369 15.43 2.17 31.02
CA LYS A 369 15.02 3.48 31.54
C LYS A 369 15.88 4.60 31.00
#